data_33eb3007059cf2dbc805c0ccbad34b16
#
_entry.id   33eb3007059cf2dbc805c0ccbad34b16
#
_cell.length_a   1.000
_cell.length_b   1.000
_cell.length_c   1.000
_cell.angle_alpha   90.00
_cell.angle_beta   90.00
_cell.angle_gamma   90.00
#
_symmetry.space_group_name_H-M   'P 1'
#
loop_
_entity.id
_entity.type
_entity.pdbx_description
1 polymer ?
#
loop_
_entity_poly.entity_id
_entity_poly.type
_entity_poly.pdbx_seq_one_letter_code
_entity_poly.pdbx_strand_id
1 'polypeptide(L)'
;MRAPAYWRFLLVALLAGVFFFGLSGQRAAHAGGPLIVGGSFGLDAQPFTWDPDPAAMPIQYTTDGGMLGTLTAAQADTRVASMFQVWADVSTATISFNRSGLIMNAGVFTDGDVDTMEEFNAVEGSCLNGTQSPIVYDADGSLFDDLVGDPNVIGFAGPCRLDVGGRILSAEAALNGRFLDGIDTSTNSELTDAEFNAAFIHEFGHFSGLDHSQINLNCIVTGCADGSDDAFGLPTMFPNLLSFLLESTGVPAQLTLAPDDIAWISSLYPDPTTFATTFGTIEGTIFFSDGQTPAQGVNVIARQVEDGNPANGDESRRVAVSVVSGYLFTSNPGQSVTGTNPGSSFGSRTPTLIGFYRIPGLLPGNYTIEVESINEGFDAGSSVGPLNPPIPMPGTAPSPAGPFVVSAGGTVTGGTNITLVGTPPRFDQFEN
;
A
#
# COMPACT_ATOMS: atom_id res chain seq x y z
N MET A 1 33.21 34.27 13.86
CA MET A 1 32.48 34.14 12.60
C MET A 1 31.53 32.97 12.74
N ARG A 2 30.25 33.23 12.82
CA ARG A 2 29.21 32.20 12.98
C ARG A 2 28.93 31.61 11.60
N ALA A 3 29.04 30.28 11.42
CA ALA A 3 28.67 29.60 10.20
C ALA A 3 27.13 29.70 10.01
N PRO A 4 26.66 29.91 8.80
CA PRO A 4 25.23 30.10 8.54
C PRO A 4 24.46 28.77 8.73
N ALA A 5 23.22 28.92 9.24
CA ALA A 5 22.31 27.85 9.65
C ALA A 5 21.92 26.81 8.56
N TYR A 6 22.33 27.06 7.32
CA TYR A 6 21.99 26.22 6.16
C TYR A 6 22.60 24.80 6.18
N TRP A 7 23.61 24.54 7.00
CA TRP A 7 24.26 23.21 7.06
C TRP A 7 23.55 22.23 8.01
N ARG A 8 22.66 22.72 8.86
CA ARG A 8 21.89 21.83 9.75
C ARG A 8 20.69 21.20 9.04
N PHE A 9 20.11 21.90 8.06
CA PHE A 9 19.03 21.37 7.25
C PHE A 9 19.48 20.29 6.25
N LEU A 10 20.73 20.32 5.78
CA LEU A 10 21.25 19.33 4.83
C LEU A 10 21.58 17.97 5.47
N LEU A 11 21.83 17.92 6.77
CA LEU A 11 22.14 16.67 7.48
C LEU A 11 20.87 15.97 7.99
N VAL A 12 19.82 16.71 8.28
CA VAL A 12 18.49 16.15 8.61
C VAL A 12 17.83 15.64 7.34
N ALA A 13 17.98 16.33 6.21
CA ALA A 13 17.49 15.88 4.91
C ALA A 13 18.16 14.60 4.39
N LEU A 14 19.38 14.26 4.85
CA LEU A 14 20.08 13.03 4.43
C LEU A 14 19.70 11.79 5.27
N LEU A 15 19.13 11.97 6.45
CA LEU A 15 18.60 10.89 7.29
C LEU A 15 17.05 10.81 7.23
N ALA A 16 16.38 11.92 6.98
CA ALA A 16 14.93 11.97 6.68
C ALA A 16 14.61 11.70 5.21
N GLY A 17 15.62 11.68 4.32
CA GLY A 17 15.49 11.41 2.89
C GLY A 17 14.99 10.01 2.52
N VAL A 18 14.59 9.20 3.50
CA VAL A 18 13.97 7.90 3.28
C VAL A 18 12.44 7.99 3.41
N PHE A 19 11.86 9.05 3.99
CA PHE A 19 10.42 9.10 4.29
C PHE A 19 9.72 10.45 4.07
N PHE A 20 10.43 11.47 3.61
CA PHE A 20 9.71 12.54 2.96
C PHE A 20 9.29 12.01 1.58
N PHE A 21 8.08 11.56 1.44
CA PHE A 21 7.38 11.72 0.17
C PHE A 21 7.37 13.21 -0.10
N GLY A 22 8.46 13.67 -0.71
CA GLY A 22 8.65 15.07 -0.99
C GLY A 22 7.45 15.52 -1.79
N LEU A 23 6.78 16.53 -1.30
CA LEU A 23 5.74 17.34 -1.95
C LEU A 23 6.18 17.95 -3.30
N SER A 24 7.17 17.39 -3.95
CA SER A 24 7.61 17.71 -5.30
C SER A 24 7.39 16.52 -6.22
N GLY A 25 6.16 16.37 -6.67
CA GLY A 25 5.83 15.98 -8.05
C GLY A 25 6.39 14.70 -8.65
N GLN A 26 6.69 13.64 -7.89
CA GLN A 26 6.97 12.32 -8.46
C GLN A 26 6.14 11.26 -7.75
N ARG A 27 5.02 10.94 -8.36
CA ARG A 27 4.05 9.94 -7.92
C ARG A 27 4.36 8.62 -8.63
N ALA A 28 4.38 7.56 -7.89
CA ALA A 28 4.75 6.24 -8.38
C ALA A 28 3.60 5.23 -8.17
N ALA A 29 3.40 4.28 -9.06
CA ALA A 29 2.28 3.33 -9.09
C ALA A 29 2.68 1.89 -8.72
N HIS A 30 1.78 1.12 -8.15
CA HIS A 30 2.02 -0.26 -7.66
C HIS A 30 0.98 -1.31 -8.04
N ALA A 31 1.31 -2.52 -7.67
CA ALA A 31 0.44 -3.67 -7.57
C ALA A 31 0.68 -4.33 -6.20
N GLY A 32 -0.35 -4.76 -5.50
CA GLY A 32 -0.41 -5.23 -4.12
C GLY A 32 0.86 -5.80 -3.51
N GLY A 33 1.01 -5.64 -2.20
CA GLY A 33 2.19 -6.13 -1.49
C GLY A 33 2.56 -5.33 -0.26
N PRO A 34 3.77 -5.56 0.27
CA PRO A 34 4.31 -4.78 1.37
C PRO A 34 4.77 -3.40 0.91
N LEU A 35 4.51 -2.38 1.72
CA LEU A 35 4.90 -0.99 1.45
C LEU A 35 6.42 -0.82 1.34
N ILE A 36 7.19 -1.54 2.13
CA ILE A 36 8.64 -1.43 2.17
C ILE A 36 9.27 -2.80 2.21
N VAL A 37 10.31 -3.00 1.40
CA VAL A 37 11.12 -4.22 1.40
C VAL A 37 12.59 -3.92 1.61
N GLY A 38 13.30 -4.88 2.20
CA GLY A 38 14.57 -4.67 2.84
C GLY A 38 15.82 -4.72 1.97
N GLY A 39 15.72 -4.76 0.64
CA GLY A 39 16.89 -4.98 -0.22
C GLY A 39 18.05 -3.97 -0.02
N SER A 40 17.77 -2.68 0.20
CA SER A 40 18.79 -1.67 0.52
C SER A 40 19.50 -1.93 1.85
N PHE A 41 18.83 -2.61 2.76
CA PHE A 41 19.34 -2.92 4.08
C PHE A 41 20.02 -4.30 4.15
N GLY A 42 20.16 -4.98 3.02
CA GLY A 42 20.70 -6.34 2.95
C GLY A 42 19.73 -7.43 3.43
N LEU A 43 18.45 -7.11 3.47
CA LEU A 43 17.37 -8.01 3.87
C LEU A 43 16.53 -8.41 2.64
N ASP A 44 17.20 -8.93 1.61
CA ASP A 44 16.52 -9.34 0.36
C ASP A 44 15.31 -10.25 0.63
N ALA A 45 14.23 -10.01 -0.09
CA ALA A 45 12.97 -10.73 0.02
C ALA A 45 12.23 -10.58 1.36
N GLN A 46 12.65 -9.66 2.21
CA GLN A 46 12.04 -9.46 3.50
C GLN A 46 11.22 -8.15 3.52
N PRO A 47 9.89 -8.22 3.69
CA PRO A 47 9.08 -7.04 3.93
C PRO A 47 9.38 -6.44 5.31
N PHE A 48 9.23 -5.12 5.44
CA PHE A 48 9.17 -4.47 6.74
C PHE A 48 7.76 -4.61 7.30
N THR A 49 7.66 -5.09 8.53
CA THR A 49 6.41 -5.31 9.23
C THR A 49 6.50 -4.84 10.67
N TRP A 50 5.39 -4.54 11.30
CA TRP A 50 5.33 -4.57 12.76
C TRP A 50 5.78 -5.96 13.24
N ASP A 51 6.16 -6.08 14.51
CA ASP A 51 6.53 -7.40 15.03
C ASP A 51 5.31 -8.33 14.94
N PRO A 52 5.36 -9.39 14.10
CA PRO A 52 4.22 -10.29 13.93
C PRO A 52 4.05 -11.27 15.10
N ASP A 53 4.94 -11.26 16.09
CA ASP A 53 4.75 -12.08 17.29
C ASP A 53 3.44 -11.66 17.99
N PRO A 54 2.49 -12.58 18.21
CA PRO A 54 1.24 -12.28 18.92
C PRO A 54 1.46 -11.63 20.29
N ALA A 55 2.62 -11.85 20.92
CA ALA A 55 2.98 -11.22 22.18
C ALA A 55 3.34 -9.73 22.03
N ALA A 56 3.67 -9.27 20.84
CA ALA A 56 3.92 -7.86 20.52
C ALA A 56 2.65 -7.09 20.12
N MET A 57 1.55 -7.80 19.90
CA MET A 57 0.25 -7.21 19.61
C MET A 57 -0.51 -6.90 20.93
N PRO A 58 -1.40 -5.90 20.93
CA PRO A 58 -1.76 -4.99 19.84
C PRO A 58 -0.74 -3.86 19.59
N ILE A 59 -0.67 -3.39 18.35
CA ILE A 59 0.07 -2.19 17.97
C ILE A 59 -0.53 -0.99 18.73
N GLN A 60 0.32 -0.23 19.42
CA GLN A 60 -0.12 0.93 20.19
C GLN A 60 -0.10 2.18 19.32
N TYR A 61 -1.18 2.95 19.35
CA TYR A 61 -1.26 4.27 18.72
C TYR A 61 -1.80 5.33 19.68
N THR A 62 -1.50 6.58 19.41
CA THR A 62 -2.00 7.74 20.14
C THR A 62 -2.84 8.61 19.22
N THR A 63 -3.82 9.31 19.75
CA THR A 63 -4.70 10.18 18.98
C THR A 63 -4.63 11.62 19.42
N ASP A 64 -4.97 12.50 18.51
CA ASP A 64 -5.15 13.92 18.76
C ASP A 64 -6.27 14.19 19.78
N GLY A 65 -6.15 15.30 20.50
CA GLY A 65 -7.19 15.82 21.41
C GLY A 65 -8.15 16.79 20.75
N GLY A 66 -7.86 17.19 19.51
CA GLY A 66 -8.65 18.14 18.73
C GLY A 66 -9.87 17.53 18.04
N MET A 67 -10.53 18.34 17.26
CA MET A 67 -11.69 17.96 16.46
C MET A 67 -11.25 17.37 15.11
N LEU A 68 -12.11 16.54 14.52
CA LEU A 68 -11.98 16.08 13.13
C LEU A 68 -13.24 16.54 12.37
N GLY A 69 -13.15 17.64 11.66
CA GLY A 69 -14.32 18.28 11.09
C GLY A 69 -15.34 18.66 12.18
N THR A 70 -16.57 18.18 12.05
CA THR A 70 -17.61 18.37 13.07
C THR A 70 -17.55 17.37 14.23
N LEU A 71 -16.67 16.37 14.17
CA LEU A 71 -16.55 15.35 15.20
C LEU A 71 -15.71 15.84 16.37
N THR A 72 -16.20 15.63 17.58
CA THR A 72 -15.36 15.77 18.78
C THR A 72 -14.26 14.72 18.80
N ALA A 73 -13.15 14.96 19.51
CA ALA A 73 -12.05 14.00 19.64
C ALA A 73 -12.55 12.59 20.04
N ALA A 74 -13.47 12.47 20.98
CA ALA A 74 -14.01 11.16 21.39
C ALA A 74 -14.80 10.45 20.28
N GLN A 75 -15.48 11.19 19.41
CA GLN A 75 -16.16 10.62 18.24
C GLN A 75 -15.16 10.23 17.17
N ALA A 76 -14.14 11.05 16.94
CA ALA A 76 -13.03 10.74 16.03
C ALA A 76 -12.25 9.49 16.52
N ASP A 77 -11.92 9.41 17.81
CA ASP A 77 -11.29 8.24 18.42
C ASP A 77 -12.10 6.94 18.19
N THR A 78 -13.42 7.03 18.36
CA THR A 78 -14.31 5.88 18.11
C THR A 78 -14.31 5.47 16.65
N ARG A 79 -14.31 6.44 15.75
CA ARG A 79 -14.26 6.22 14.29
C ARG A 79 -12.92 5.60 13.89
N VAL A 80 -11.79 6.14 14.33
CA VAL A 80 -10.45 5.59 14.10
C VAL A 80 -10.35 4.14 14.57
N ALA A 81 -10.81 3.87 15.79
CA ALA A 81 -10.81 2.50 16.31
C ALA A 81 -11.63 1.54 15.45
N SER A 82 -12.79 1.98 14.93
CA SER A 82 -13.62 1.14 14.06
C SER A 82 -12.97 0.86 12.70
N MET A 83 -12.22 1.80 12.15
CA MET A 83 -11.50 1.61 10.89
C MET A 83 -10.28 0.68 11.05
N PHE A 84 -9.52 0.79 12.13
CA PHE A 84 -8.49 -0.20 12.48
C PHE A 84 -9.06 -1.60 12.71
N GLN A 85 -10.28 -1.68 13.27
CA GLN A 85 -10.92 -2.96 13.53
C GLN A 85 -11.19 -3.76 12.25
N VAL A 86 -11.41 -3.11 11.11
CA VAL A 86 -11.59 -3.78 9.81
C VAL A 86 -10.37 -4.66 9.47
N TRP A 87 -9.16 -4.15 9.71
CA TRP A 87 -7.93 -4.93 9.53
C TRP A 87 -7.73 -6.00 10.60
N ALA A 88 -8.07 -5.68 11.85
CA ALA A 88 -7.96 -6.61 12.96
C ALA A 88 -8.97 -7.79 12.88
N ASP A 89 -10.07 -7.63 12.15
CA ASP A 89 -11.08 -8.67 11.96
C ASP A 89 -10.67 -9.74 10.92
N VAL A 90 -9.52 -9.58 10.26
CA VAL A 90 -9.00 -10.59 9.33
C VAL A 90 -8.50 -11.81 10.12
N SER A 91 -9.30 -12.84 10.17
CA SER A 91 -9.07 -14.03 11.02
C SER A 91 -7.84 -14.87 10.66
N THR A 92 -7.22 -14.59 9.52
CA THR A 92 -6.00 -15.23 9.03
C THR A 92 -4.74 -14.40 9.29
N ALA A 93 -4.91 -13.23 9.95
CA ALA A 93 -3.83 -12.35 10.38
C ALA A 93 -3.84 -12.18 11.91
N THR A 94 -2.66 -11.91 12.48
CA THR A 94 -2.51 -11.64 13.93
C THR A 94 -2.55 -10.15 14.26
N ILE A 95 -2.60 -9.27 13.25
CA ILE A 95 -2.54 -7.83 13.46
C ILE A 95 -3.71 -7.33 14.30
N SER A 96 -3.44 -6.47 15.26
CA SER A 96 -4.45 -5.80 16.08
C SER A 96 -3.93 -4.47 16.61
N PHE A 97 -4.82 -3.59 17.03
CA PHE A 97 -4.49 -2.21 17.37
C PHE A 97 -5.14 -1.81 18.69
N ASN A 98 -4.49 -0.90 19.43
CA ASN A 98 -5.02 -0.36 20.66
C ASN A 98 -4.62 1.11 20.84
N ARG A 99 -5.60 1.95 21.11
CA ARG A 99 -5.35 3.34 21.49
C ARG A 99 -4.74 3.40 22.88
N SER A 100 -3.52 3.90 22.98
CA SER A 100 -2.79 4.02 24.24
C SER A 100 -3.03 5.35 25.00
N GLY A 101 -3.62 6.33 24.34
CA GLY A 101 -3.92 7.63 24.93
C GLY A 101 -3.89 8.77 23.92
N LEU A 102 -3.75 9.98 24.43
CA LEU A 102 -3.53 11.18 23.62
C LEU A 102 -2.08 11.24 23.11
N ILE A 103 -1.87 11.97 22.02
CA ILE A 103 -0.54 12.31 21.51
C ILE A 103 0.27 12.93 22.67
N MET A 104 1.46 12.40 22.89
CA MET A 104 2.36 12.91 23.92
C MET A 104 2.95 14.23 23.45
N ASN A 105 2.64 15.26 24.21
CA ASN A 105 3.16 16.59 24.00
C ASN A 105 4.67 16.62 24.31
N ALA A 106 5.47 16.97 23.29
CA ALA A 106 6.91 17.19 23.46
C ALA A 106 7.24 18.56 24.13
N GLY A 107 6.25 19.20 24.75
CA GLY A 107 6.37 20.51 25.37
C GLY A 107 6.14 21.69 24.41
N VAL A 108 5.67 21.40 23.20
CA VAL A 108 5.43 22.41 22.15
C VAL A 108 4.02 23.00 22.27
N PHE A 109 3.02 22.14 22.50
CA PHE A 109 1.62 22.53 22.65
C PHE A 109 1.06 22.16 24.04
N THR A 110 0.03 22.86 24.50
CA THR A 110 -0.48 22.76 25.87
C THR A 110 -1.95 22.36 25.99
N ASP A 111 -2.69 22.36 24.86
CA ASP A 111 -4.13 22.07 24.79
C ASP A 111 -4.41 20.60 24.39
N GLY A 112 -3.41 19.91 23.85
CA GLY A 112 -3.55 18.52 23.41
C GLY A 112 -4.10 18.37 21.99
N ASP A 113 -4.22 19.50 21.28
CA ASP A 113 -4.66 19.60 19.88
C ASP A 113 -3.44 19.90 18.99
N VAL A 114 -3.38 19.33 17.82
CA VAL A 114 -2.32 19.54 16.82
C VAL A 114 -2.91 20.39 15.69
N ASP A 115 -2.86 21.69 15.86
CA ASP A 115 -3.50 22.65 14.94
C ASP A 115 -2.51 23.56 14.21
N THR A 116 -1.20 23.43 14.48
CA THR A 116 -0.15 24.20 13.83
C THR A 116 0.95 23.31 13.24
N MET A 117 1.65 23.82 12.22
CA MET A 117 2.81 23.13 11.65
C MET A 117 3.97 22.97 12.64
N GLU A 118 4.10 23.83 13.65
CA GLU A 118 5.11 23.67 14.71
C GLU A 118 4.81 22.42 15.56
N GLU A 119 3.56 22.24 15.92
CA GLU A 119 3.08 21.09 16.69
C GLU A 119 3.14 19.81 15.87
N PHE A 120 2.65 19.86 14.61
CA PHE A 120 2.76 18.72 13.69
C PHE A 120 4.20 18.24 13.53
N ASN A 121 5.14 19.15 13.30
CA ASN A 121 6.58 18.79 13.18
C ASN A 121 7.14 18.19 14.48
N ALA A 122 6.66 18.62 15.64
CA ALA A 122 7.08 18.04 16.92
C ALA A 122 6.53 16.62 17.10
N VAL A 123 5.30 16.38 16.67
CA VAL A 123 4.64 15.07 16.69
C VAL A 123 5.30 14.12 15.69
N GLU A 124 5.54 14.56 14.45
CA GLU A 124 6.30 13.82 13.44
C GLU A 124 7.70 13.43 13.98
N GLY A 125 8.40 14.39 14.61
CA GLY A 125 9.69 14.12 15.26
C GLY A 125 9.61 13.04 16.32
N SER A 126 8.52 12.91 17.04
CA SER A 126 8.31 11.84 18.01
C SER A 126 8.06 10.48 17.35
N CYS A 127 7.35 10.47 16.23
CA CYS A 127 7.19 9.28 15.39
C CYS A 127 8.53 8.82 14.81
N LEU A 128 9.30 9.71 14.22
CA LEU A 128 10.64 9.44 13.68
C LEU A 128 11.61 8.91 14.74
N ASN A 129 11.42 9.27 16.00
CA ASN A 129 12.18 8.74 17.13
C ASN A 129 11.63 7.40 17.66
N GLY A 130 10.48 6.95 17.21
CA GLY A 130 9.83 5.71 17.63
C GLY A 130 9.24 5.78 19.05
N THR A 131 8.88 6.97 19.52
CA THR A 131 8.33 7.15 20.87
C THR A 131 6.81 7.04 20.92
N GLN A 132 6.15 7.29 19.80
CA GLN A 132 4.69 7.10 19.62
C GLN A 132 4.34 6.87 18.15
N SER A 133 3.13 6.37 17.92
CA SER A 133 2.49 6.28 16.61
C SER A 133 1.26 7.17 16.61
N PRO A 134 1.41 8.43 16.16
CA PRO A 134 0.35 9.44 16.29
C PRO A 134 -0.67 9.34 15.15
N ILE A 135 -1.94 9.64 15.51
CA ILE A 135 -3.03 9.87 14.57
C ILE A 135 -3.49 11.31 14.78
N VAL A 136 -3.15 12.19 13.85
CA VAL A 136 -3.45 13.63 13.92
C VAL A 136 -4.81 13.91 13.29
N TYR A 137 -5.58 14.79 13.91
CA TYR A 137 -6.88 15.28 13.44
C TYR A 137 -6.74 16.73 13.00
N ASP A 138 -6.74 16.98 11.71
CA ASP A 138 -6.81 18.35 11.18
C ASP A 138 -8.29 18.77 11.06
N ALA A 139 -8.72 19.67 11.93
CA ALA A 139 -10.13 19.99 12.07
C ALA A 139 -10.77 20.58 10.81
N ASP A 140 -10.05 21.43 10.08
CA ASP A 140 -10.56 22.21 8.94
C ASP A 140 -9.69 22.12 7.67
N GLY A 141 -8.65 21.30 7.70
CA GLY A 141 -7.73 21.11 6.60
C GLY A 141 -6.61 22.14 6.50
N SER A 142 -6.45 22.99 7.49
CA SER A 142 -5.41 24.04 7.50
C SER A 142 -4.00 23.46 7.56
N LEU A 143 -3.78 22.37 8.30
CA LEU A 143 -2.52 21.63 8.29
C LEU A 143 -2.21 21.04 6.91
N PHE A 144 -3.23 20.46 6.26
CA PHE A 144 -3.06 19.89 4.92
C PHE A 144 -2.75 20.94 3.86
N ASP A 145 -3.30 22.15 3.97
CA ASP A 145 -2.96 23.28 3.08
C ASP A 145 -1.46 23.62 3.16
N ASP A 146 -0.90 23.59 4.37
CA ASP A 146 0.52 23.86 4.60
C ASP A 146 1.42 22.65 4.27
N LEU A 147 0.96 21.42 4.55
CA LEU A 147 1.72 20.19 4.33
C LEU A 147 1.78 19.77 2.87
N VAL A 148 0.65 19.77 2.19
CA VAL A 148 0.49 19.15 0.87
C VAL A 148 0.21 20.20 -0.22
N GLY A 149 -0.51 21.26 0.12
CA GLY A 149 -0.92 22.31 -0.83
C GLY A 149 -1.91 21.81 -1.89
N ASP A 150 -2.48 20.61 -1.73
CA ASP A 150 -3.54 20.07 -2.57
C ASP A 150 -4.81 19.87 -1.74
N PRO A 151 -5.88 20.62 -2.01
CA PRO A 151 -7.11 20.55 -1.23
C PRO A 151 -7.88 19.24 -1.36
N ASN A 152 -7.49 18.37 -2.29
CA ASN A 152 -8.17 17.10 -2.53
C ASN A 152 -7.58 15.93 -1.71
N VAL A 153 -6.51 16.15 -0.97
CA VAL A 153 -5.91 15.11 -0.14
C VAL A 153 -6.74 14.90 1.12
N ILE A 154 -7.35 13.72 1.23
CA ILE A 154 -8.23 13.36 2.34
C ILE A 154 -7.41 13.01 3.59
N GLY A 155 -6.24 12.43 3.40
CA GLY A 155 -5.37 12.00 4.48
C GLY A 155 -4.09 11.37 3.97
N PHE A 156 -3.27 10.94 4.90
CA PHE A 156 -2.13 10.07 4.62
C PHE A 156 -1.80 9.22 5.84
N ALA A 157 -1.15 8.08 5.62
CA ALA A 157 -0.54 7.29 6.67
C ALA A 157 0.68 6.52 6.18
N GLY A 158 1.52 6.10 7.12
CA GLY A 158 2.65 5.24 6.82
C GLY A 158 3.64 5.08 7.96
N PRO A 159 4.60 4.15 7.83
CA PRO A 159 5.68 3.99 8.79
C PRO A 159 6.59 5.22 8.85
N CYS A 160 6.87 5.72 10.06
CA CYS A 160 7.83 6.79 10.29
C CYS A 160 9.23 6.24 10.62
N ARG A 161 9.29 5.13 11.34
CA ARG A 161 10.55 4.57 11.80
C ARG A 161 10.64 3.09 11.54
N LEU A 162 11.78 2.69 11.00
CA LEU A 162 12.15 1.31 10.74
C LEU A 162 13.41 0.95 11.50
N ASP A 163 13.59 -0.34 11.79
CA ASP A 163 14.88 -0.85 12.26
C ASP A 163 15.63 -1.61 11.17
N VAL A 164 16.89 -1.91 11.44
CA VAL A 164 17.74 -2.68 10.51
C VAL A 164 17.38 -4.17 10.44
N GLY A 165 16.48 -4.63 11.28
CA GLY A 165 16.00 -6.02 11.34
C GLY A 165 14.74 -6.26 10.51
N GLY A 166 14.19 -5.22 9.84
CA GLY A 166 12.98 -5.34 9.04
C GLY A 166 11.69 -5.10 9.83
N ARG A 167 11.76 -4.32 10.92
CA ARG A 167 10.58 -3.99 11.72
C ARG A 167 10.15 -2.55 11.53
N ILE A 168 8.85 -2.33 11.48
CA ILE A 168 8.21 -1.04 11.71
C ILE A 168 8.18 -0.81 13.21
N LEU A 169 8.72 0.32 13.65
CA LEU A 169 8.79 0.69 15.07
C LEU A 169 7.74 1.74 15.44
N SER A 170 7.37 2.58 14.51
CA SER A 170 6.29 3.57 14.63
C SER A 170 5.75 3.91 13.25
N ALA A 171 4.49 4.36 13.23
CA ALA A 171 3.80 4.84 12.05
C ALA A 171 2.94 6.04 12.44
N GLU A 172 2.57 6.86 11.47
CA GLU A 172 1.70 8.02 11.67
C GLU A 172 0.54 8.01 10.69
N ALA A 173 -0.51 8.76 11.03
CA ALA A 173 -1.55 9.13 10.10
C ALA A 173 -2.03 10.55 10.41
N ALA A 174 -2.45 11.26 9.38
CA ALA A 174 -3.16 12.54 9.52
C ALA A 174 -4.47 12.47 8.73
N LEU A 175 -5.55 12.90 9.39
CA LEU A 175 -6.91 12.88 8.89
C LEU A 175 -7.39 14.30 8.63
N ASN A 176 -7.81 14.58 7.39
CA ASN A 176 -8.27 15.91 6.98
C ASN A 176 -9.76 16.05 7.25
N GLY A 177 -10.11 16.78 8.30
CA GLY A 177 -11.49 17.03 8.73
C GLY A 177 -12.29 17.97 7.82
N ARG A 178 -11.62 18.66 6.87
CA ARG A 178 -12.29 19.49 5.85
C ARG A 178 -13.39 18.73 5.10
N PHE A 179 -13.22 17.43 4.95
CA PHE A 179 -14.20 16.58 4.26
C PHE A 179 -15.37 16.14 5.15
N LEU A 180 -15.40 16.59 6.41
CA LEU A 180 -16.45 16.32 7.40
C LEU A 180 -16.84 17.59 8.18
N ASP A 181 -16.51 18.78 7.69
CA ASP A 181 -16.76 20.05 8.39
C ASP A 181 -18.17 20.62 8.14
N GLY A 182 -18.92 20.03 7.21
CA GLY A 182 -20.25 20.45 6.81
C GLY A 182 -20.25 21.59 5.79
N ILE A 183 -19.11 21.89 5.14
CA ILE A 183 -18.94 23.01 4.23
C ILE A 183 -18.60 22.53 2.83
N ASP A 184 -19.60 22.33 1.99
CA ASP A 184 -19.40 22.07 0.57
C ASP A 184 -18.83 23.30 -0.15
N THR A 185 -17.74 23.11 -0.88
CA THR A 185 -17.15 24.13 -1.74
C THR A 185 -17.03 23.62 -3.19
N SER A 186 -16.73 24.50 -4.14
CA SER A 186 -16.50 24.09 -5.53
C SER A 186 -15.21 23.29 -5.74
N THR A 187 -14.31 23.32 -4.78
CA THR A 187 -13.00 22.64 -4.82
C THR A 187 -12.88 21.51 -3.81
N ASN A 188 -13.85 21.38 -2.92
CA ASN A 188 -13.87 20.37 -1.88
C ASN A 188 -15.33 20.04 -1.55
N SER A 189 -15.75 18.82 -1.85
CA SER A 189 -17.06 18.31 -1.51
C SER A 189 -16.99 17.47 -0.25
N GLU A 190 -17.99 17.62 0.60
CA GLU A 190 -18.18 16.75 1.77
C GLU A 190 -18.23 15.28 1.34
N LEU A 191 -17.58 14.44 2.11
CA LEU A 191 -17.69 13.01 1.99
C LEU A 191 -18.79 12.47 2.90
N THR A 192 -19.46 11.43 2.45
CA THR A 192 -20.30 10.63 3.34
C THR A 192 -19.43 9.93 4.39
N ASP A 193 -20.03 9.56 5.52
CA ASP A 193 -19.34 8.76 6.54
C ASP A 193 -18.69 7.49 5.97
N ALA A 194 -19.34 6.85 5.01
CA ALA A 194 -18.83 5.64 4.37
C ALA A 194 -17.61 5.91 3.47
N GLU A 195 -17.64 6.97 2.67
CA GLU A 195 -16.51 7.38 1.82
C GLU A 195 -15.30 7.79 2.66
N PHE A 196 -15.52 8.59 3.71
CA PHE A 196 -14.46 8.96 4.61
C PHE A 196 -13.85 7.74 5.31
N ASN A 197 -14.69 6.82 5.77
CA ASN A 197 -14.20 5.57 6.38
C ASN A 197 -13.42 4.71 5.37
N ALA A 198 -13.89 4.60 4.12
CA ALA A 198 -13.18 3.85 3.08
C ALA A 198 -11.77 4.44 2.84
N ALA A 199 -11.65 5.79 2.75
CA ALA A 199 -10.36 6.45 2.62
C ALA A 199 -9.42 6.11 3.79
N PHE A 200 -9.91 6.12 5.03
CA PHE A 200 -9.04 5.85 6.18
C PHE A 200 -8.83 4.38 6.51
N ILE A 201 -9.72 3.48 6.11
CA ILE A 201 -9.39 2.04 6.09
C ILE A 201 -8.21 1.80 5.14
N HIS A 202 -8.19 2.47 3.98
CA HIS A 202 -7.05 2.47 3.06
C HIS A 202 -5.77 3.00 3.73
N GLU A 203 -5.80 4.19 4.30
CA GLU A 203 -4.64 4.80 4.98
C GLU A 203 -4.10 3.90 6.10
N PHE A 204 -4.97 3.24 6.86
CA PHE A 204 -4.56 2.30 7.91
C PHE A 204 -4.00 0.99 7.35
N GLY A 205 -4.23 0.65 6.10
CA GLY A 205 -3.47 -0.33 5.36
C GLY A 205 -2.00 0.07 5.23
N HIS A 206 -1.72 1.33 4.85
CA HIS A 206 -0.35 1.87 4.81
C HIS A 206 0.29 1.91 6.20
N PHE A 207 -0.45 2.33 7.23
CA PHE A 207 0.00 2.26 8.62
C PHE A 207 0.40 0.84 9.03
N SER A 208 -0.29 -0.14 8.48
CA SER A 208 -0.03 -1.57 8.69
C SER A 208 1.11 -2.12 7.83
N GLY A 209 1.68 -1.32 6.93
CA GLY A 209 2.78 -1.72 6.05
C GLY A 209 2.34 -2.32 4.72
N LEU A 210 1.08 -2.13 4.31
CA LEU A 210 0.60 -2.49 2.97
C LEU A 210 0.83 -1.36 1.98
N ASP A 211 0.97 -1.75 0.74
CA ASP A 211 1.07 -0.87 -0.41
C ASP A 211 -0.23 -0.86 -1.22
N HIS A 212 -0.29 0.03 -2.22
CA HIS A 212 -1.43 0.10 -3.13
C HIS A 212 -1.60 -1.19 -3.95
N SER A 213 -2.74 -1.38 -4.53
CA SER A 213 -3.07 -2.44 -5.50
C SER A 213 -3.68 -1.85 -6.75
N GLN A 214 -3.31 -2.35 -7.94
CA GLN A 214 -3.97 -1.91 -9.17
C GLN A 214 -4.88 -2.98 -9.81
N ILE A 215 -5.32 -3.95 -9.03
CA ILE A 215 -6.33 -4.93 -9.50
C ILE A 215 -7.57 -4.18 -9.98
N ASN A 216 -8.10 -4.63 -11.12
CA ASN A 216 -9.25 -4.01 -11.78
C ASN A 216 -9.01 -2.55 -12.19
N LEU A 217 -7.81 -2.27 -12.70
CA LEU A 217 -7.38 -0.95 -13.20
C LEU A 217 -8.34 -0.37 -14.25
N ASN A 218 -9.09 -1.21 -14.95
CA ASN A 218 -10.14 -0.78 -15.87
C ASN A 218 -11.18 0.14 -15.22
N CYS A 219 -11.40 0.06 -13.91
CA CYS A 219 -12.32 0.95 -13.20
C CYS A 219 -11.91 2.43 -13.30
N ILE A 220 -10.61 2.72 -13.41
CA ILE A 220 -10.11 4.09 -13.69
C ILE A 220 -9.94 4.34 -15.19
N VAL A 221 -9.31 3.42 -15.90
CA VAL A 221 -8.86 3.68 -17.28
C VAL A 221 -10.04 3.76 -18.26
N THR A 222 -11.01 2.87 -18.13
CA THR A 222 -12.18 2.78 -19.02
C THR A 222 -13.51 3.03 -18.31
N GLY A 223 -13.49 3.08 -16.99
CA GLY A 223 -14.65 3.05 -16.12
C GLY A 223 -15.20 1.65 -15.94
N CYS A 224 -15.68 1.33 -14.75
CA CYS A 224 -16.53 0.17 -14.50
C CYS A 224 -17.88 0.64 -13.93
N ALA A 225 -18.90 -0.19 -14.10
CA ALA A 225 -20.25 0.17 -13.65
C ALA A 225 -20.42 -0.07 -12.15
N ASP A 226 -21.23 0.75 -11.50
CA ASP A 226 -21.66 0.51 -10.12
C ASP A 226 -22.24 -0.88 -9.97
N GLY A 227 -21.86 -1.58 -8.91
CA GLY A 227 -22.33 -2.93 -8.63
C GLY A 227 -21.86 -4.01 -9.63
N SER A 228 -20.88 -3.69 -10.49
CA SER A 228 -20.23 -4.68 -11.34
C SER A 228 -19.28 -5.57 -10.55
N ASP A 229 -18.94 -6.74 -11.11
CA ASP A 229 -17.96 -7.64 -10.51
C ASP A 229 -16.57 -7.01 -10.41
N ASP A 230 -16.20 -6.14 -11.35
CA ASP A 230 -14.99 -5.33 -11.27
C ASP A 230 -15.00 -4.39 -10.05
N ALA A 231 -16.13 -3.75 -9.76
CA ALA A 231 -16.28 -2.87 -8.61
C ALA A 231 -16.21 -3.66 -7.29
N PHE A 232 -16.84 -4.82 -7.22
CA PHE A 232 -16.77 -5.70 -6.06
C PHE A 232 -15.37 -6.27 -5.77
N GLY A 233 -14.57 -6.45 -6.82
CA GLY A 233 -13.20 -6.94 -6.70
C GLY A 233 -12.16 -5.83 -6.55
N LEU A 234 -12.58 -4.57 -6.43
CA LEU A 234 -11.67 -3.44 -6.27
C LEU A 234 -11.06 -3.45 -4.86
N PRO A 235 -9.73 -3.53 -4.72
CA PRO A 235 -9.09 -3.53 -3.40
C PRO A 235 -9.35 -2.25 -2.62
N THR A 236 -9.43 -2.35 -1.29
CA THR A 236 -9.37 -1.18 -0.40
C THR A 236 -8.08 -0.42 -0.63
N MET A 237 -6.96 -1.13 -0.85
CA MET A 237 -5.67 -0.54 -1.17
C MET A 237 -5.53 -0.04 -2.61
N PHE A 238 -6.62 0.12 -3.37
CA PHE A 238 -6.60 0.79 -4.66
C PHE A 238 -6.34 2.29 -4.43
N PRO A 239 -5.39 2.95 -5.14
CA PRO A 239 -4.86 4.26 -4.74
C PRO A 239 -5.82 5.44 -4.87
N ASN A 240 -6.93 5.26 -5.55
CA ASN A 240 -7.95 6.30 -5.67
C ASN A 240 -9.23 5.85 -4.96
N LEU A 241 -9.79 6.72 -4.15
CA LEU A 241 -11.15 6.51 -3.66
C LEU A 241 -12.14 6.69 -4.81
N LEU A 242 -12.74 5.58 -5.24
CA LEU A 242 -13.75 5.60 -6.30
C LEU A 242 -15.15 5.67 -5.66
N SER A 243 -15.45 6.80 -5.06
CA SER A 243 -16.70 7.04 -4.32
C SER A 243 -17.98 6.86 -5.15
N PHE A 244 -17.86 6.94 -6.49
CA PHE A 244 -18.95 6.67 -7.42
C PHE A 244 -19.19 5.17 -7.64
N LEU A 245 -18.27 4.30 -7.23
CA LEU A 245 -18.47 2.86 -7.32
C LEU A 245 -19.12 2.35 -6.04
N LEU A 246 -20.40 2.16 -6.11
CA LEU A 246 -21.19 1.65 -5.00
C LEU A 246 -21.40 0.14 -5.17
N GLU A 247 -21.30 -0.59 -4.09
CA GLU A 247 -21.84 -1.94 -4.05
C GLU A 247 -23.38 -1.91 -4.24
N SER A 248 -23.97 -3.04 -4.53
CA SER A 248 -25.44 -3.17 -4.65
C SER A 248 -26.20 -2.68 -3.41
N THR A 249 -25.51 -2.52 -2.29
CA THR A 249 -26.03 -1.99 -1.03
C THR A 249 -26.00 -0.46 -0.94
N GLY A 250 -25.37 0.22 -1.91
CA GLY A 250 -25.18 1.67 -1.90
C GLY A 250 -24.03 2.17 -1.02
N VAL A 251 -23.10 1.28 -0.64
CA VAL A 251 -21.85 1.62 0.07
C VAL A 251 -20.65 1.51 -0.87
N PRO A 252 -19.59 2.34 -0.66
CA PRO A 252 -18.36 2.24 -1.45
C PRO A 252 -17.75 0.84 -1.39
N ALA A 253 -17.34 0.29 -2.53
CA ALA A 253 -16.70 -1.01 -2.63
C ALA A 253 -15.43 -1.09 -1.73
N GLN A 254 -14.66 -0.02 -1.67
CA GLN A 254 -13.42 0.07 -0.87
C GLN A 254 -13.65 0.19 0.65
N LEU A 255 -14.90 0.16 1.12
CA LEU A 255 -15.21 0.10 2.55
C LEU A 255 -14.93 -1.28 3.16
N THR A 256 -14.87 -2.31 2.33
CA THR A 256 -14.64 -3.70 2.72
C THR A 256 -13.37 -4.24 2.06
N LEU A 257 -12.62 -5.05 2.79
CA LEU A 257 -11.36 -5.62 2.28
C LEU A 257 -11.64 -6.62 1.15
N ALA A 258 -11.01 -6.40 0.01
CA ALA A 258 -11.01 -7.36 -1.10
C ALA A 258 -10.02 -8.53 -0.84
N PRO A 259 -10.11 -9.61 -1.63
CA PRO A 259 -9.19 -10.74 -1.48
C PRO A 259 -7.71 -10.38 -1.53
N ASP A 260 -7.31 -9.37 -2.30
CA ASP A 260 -5.92 -8.88 -2.36
C ASP A 260 -5.48 -8.28 -1.03
N ASP A 261 -6.31 -7.43 -0.43
CA ASP A 261 -6.04 -6.81 0.88
C ASP A 261 -5.89 -7.89 1.96
N ILE A 262 -6.84 -8.85 1.98
CA ILE A 262 -6.84 -9.97 2.93
C ILE A 262 -5.60 -10.86 2.74
N ALA A 263 -5.25 -11.17 1.50
CA ALA A 263 -4.09 -11.99 1.17
C ALA A 263 -2.80 -11.35 1.69
N TRP A 264 -2.63 -10.05 1.46
CA TRP A 264 -1.40 -9.37 1.83
C TRP A 264 -1.30 -9.08 3.31
N ILE A 265 -2.36 -8.62 3.98
CA ILE A 265 -2.31 -8.42 5.44
C ILE A 265 -2.07 -9.75 6.17
N SER A 266 -2.68 -10.84 5.69
CA SER A 266 -2.44 -12.17 6.24
C SER A 266 -1.03 -12.69 5.95
N SER A 267 -0.44 -12.32 4.81
CA SER A 267 0.93 -12.70 4.48
C SER A 267 1.98 -11.96 5.32
N LEU A 268 1.72 -10.69 5.64
CA LEU A 268 2.62 -9.89 6.48
C LEU A 268 2.51 -10.27 7.96
N TYR A 269 1.34 -10.66 8.42
CA TYR A 269 1.02 -10.98 9.82
C TYR A 269 0.31 -12.33 9.94
N PRO A 270 0.93 -13.42 9.49
CA PRO A 270 0.23 -14.70 9.38
C PRO A 270 -0.20 -15.23 10.75
N ASP A 271 -1.47 -15.54 10.92
CA ASP A 271 -1.92 -16.32 12.06
C ASP A 271 -1.35 -17.74 11.95
N PRO A 272 -0.62 -18.22 12.96
CA PRO A 272 0.12 -19.48 12.88
C PRO A 272 -0.77 -20.71 12.77
N THR A 273 -2.07 -20.58 13.08
CA THR A 273 -3.03 -21.68 13.07
C THR A 273 -3.91 -21.71 11.83
N THR A 274 -4.24 -20.54 11.29
CA THR A 274 -5.24 -20.42 10.23
C THR A 274 -4.63 -20.08 8.86
N PHE A 275 -3.54 -19.33 8.79
CA PHE A 275 -2.98 -18.88 7.51
C PHE A 275 -2.66 -20.05 6.56
N ALA A 276 -1.81 -20.97 6.98
CA ALA A 276 -1.41 -22.11 6.15
C ALA A 276 -2.51 -23.14 5.90
N THR A 277 -3.55 -23.17 6.75
CA THR A 277 -4.70 -24.06 6.56
C THR A 277 -5.79 -23.44 5.68
N THR A 278 -5.71 -22.15 5.40
CA THR A 278 -6.66 -21.41 4.57
C THR A 278 -6.11 -21.15 3.18
N PHE A 279 -4.86 -20.74 3.07
CA PHE A 279 -4.29 -20.22 1.84
C PHE A 279 -3.20 -21.12 1.23
N GLY A 280 -3.08 -21.02 -0.09
CA GLY A 280 -1.94 -21.51 -0.86
C GLY A 280 -1.20 -20.35 -1.55
N THR A 281 -0.18 -20.70 -2.33
CA THR A 281 0.73 -19.76 -2.97
C THR A 281 0.99 -20.17 -4.41
N ILE A 282 1.18 -19.21 -5.31
CA ILE A 282 1.74 -19.44 -6.64
C ILE A 282 3.07 -18.68 -6.75
N GLU A 283 4.10 -19.33 -7.27
CA GLU A 283 5.42 -18.75 -7.52
C GLU A 283 5.86 -18.98 -8.96
N GLY A 284 6.59 -18.02 -9.51
CA GLY A 284 7.15 -18.13 -10.84
C GLY A 284 8.13 -17.01 -11.14
N THR A 285 8.57 -16.95 -12.39
CA THR A 285 9.46 -15.88 -12.89
C THR A 285 8.89 -15.34 -14.19
N ILE A 286 8.89 -14.01 -14.30
CA ILE A 286 8.60 -13.33 -15.56
C ILE A 286 9.87 -13.24 -16.38
N PHE A 287 9.80 -13.57 -17.66
CA PHE A 287 10.90 -13.45 -18.60
C PHE A 287 10.55 -12.50 -19.74
N PHE A 288 11.56 -11.84 -20.27
CA PHE A 288 11.45 -11.19 -21.58
C PHE A 288 11.16 -12.21 -22.67
N SER A 289 10.91 -11.74 -23.90
CA SER A 289 10.52 -12.59 -25.04
C SER A 289 11.59 -13.60 -25.48
N ASP A 290 12.81 -13.50 -24.96
CA ASP A 290 13.87 -14.52 -25.16
C ASP A 290 13.66 -15.76 -24.29
N GLY A 291 12.73 -15.73 -23.33
CA GLY A 291 12.43 -16.82 -22.41
C GLY A 291 13.55 -17.17 -21.44
N GLN A 292 14.55 -16.31 -21.30
CA GLN A 292 15.73 -16.55 -20.45
C GLN A 292 16.07 -15.38 -19.55
N THR A 293 15.95 -14.14 -20.04
CA THR A 293 16.26 -12.94 -19.28
C THR A 293 15.08 -12.58 -18.38
N PRO A 294 15.25 -12.58 -17.04
CA PRO A 294 14.16 -12.22 -16.13
C PRO A 294 13.73 -10.76 -16.26
N ALA A 295 12.44 -10.49 -16.13
CA ALA A 295 11.83 -9.17 -16.22
C ALA A 295 11.24 -8.74 -14.88
N GLN A 296 11.73 -7.64 -14.31
CA GLN A 296 11.22 -7.02 -13.09
C GLN A 296 10.24 -5.89 -13.39
N GLY A 297 9.43 -5.52 -12.40
CA GLY A 297 8.52 -4.39 -12.49
C GLY A 297 7.28 -4.66 -13.35
N VAL A 298 6.87 -5.91 -13.43
CA VAL A 298 5.64 -6.34 -14.11
C VAL A 298 4.60 -6.68 -13.05
N ASN A 299 3.39 -6.14 -13.16
CA ASN A 299 2.27 -6.55 -12.32
C ASN A 299 1.82 -7.96 -12.72
N VAL A 300 1.79 -8.87 -11.76
CA VAL A 300 1.41 -10.27 -11.91
C VAL A 300 0.19 -10.55 -11.08
N ILE A 301 -0.90 -10.98 -11.71
CA ILE A 301 -2.21 -11.14 -11.07
C ILE A 301 -2.64 -12.60 -11.17
N ALA A 302 -2.94 -13.21 -10.03
CA ALA A 302 -3.67 -14.49 -9.99
C ALA A 302 -5.17 -14.17 -9.92
N ARG A 303 -5.93 -14.64 -10.91
CA ARG A 303 -7.40 -14.53 -10.94
C ARG A 303 -8.03 -15.89 -10.80
N GLN A 304 -9.00 -16.02 -9.90
CA GLN A 304 -9.76 -17.26 -9.77
C GLN A 304 -10.52 -17.54 -11.07
N VAL A 305 -10.55 -18.79 -11.48
CA VAL A 305 -11.30 -19.20 -12.66
C VAL A 305 -12.78 -19.25 -12.31
N GLU A 306 -13.60 -18.61 -13.14
CA GLU A 306 -15.06 -18.61 -13.06
C GLU A 306 -15.63 -20.03 -12.96
N ASP A 307 -16.46 -20.31 -11.98
CA ASP A 307 -17.10 -21.63 -11.78
C ASP A 307 -18.43 -21.78 -12.52
N GLY A 308 -18.93 -20.72 -13.10
CA GLY A 308 -20.19 -20.67 -13.85
C GLY A 308 -21.42 -20.57 -12.94
N ASN A 309 -21.25 -20.26 -11.66
CA ASN A 309 -22.35 -20.06 -10.73
C ASN A 309 -22.75 -18.57 -10.66
N PRO A 310 -23.87 -18.16 -11.26
CA PRO A 310 -24.23 -16.74 -11.29
C PRO A 310 -24.60 -16.15 -9.91
N ALA A 311 -24.66 -16.97 -8.87
CA ALA A 311 -25.01 -16.48 -7.53
C ALA A 311 -23.83 -15.82 -6.80
N ASN A 312 -22.60 -16.12 -7.17
CA ASN A 312 -21.37 -15.54 -6.59
C ASN A 312 -20.69 -14.48 -7.50
N GLY A 313 -21.27 -14.20 -8.66
CA GLY A 313 -20.74 -13.29 -9.66
C GLY A 313 -19.55 -13.87 -10.43
N ASP A 314 -18.83 -13.03 -11.15
CA ASP A 314 -17.61 -13.43 -11.89
C ASP A 314 -16.41 -13.46 -10.94
N GLU A 315 -16.00 -14.65 -10.49
CA GLU A 315 -14.86 -14.80 -9.59
C GLU A 315 -13.58 -14.28 -10.21
N SER A 316 -13.42 -14.31 -11.52
CA SER A 316 -12.21 -13.80 -12.18
C SER A 316 -12.04 -12.29 -11.97
N ARG A 317 -13.12 -11.58 -11.65
CA ARG A 317 -13.13 -10.16 -11.35
C ARG A 317 -13.12 -9.87 -9.86
N ARG A 318 -13.83 -10.69 -9.07
CA ARG A 318 -14.00 -10.51 -7.62
C ARG A 318 -12.87 -11.08 -6.80
N VAL A 319 -12.21 -12.15 -7.28
CA VAL A 319 -11.18 -12.87 -6.52
C VAL A 319 -9.88 -12.83 -7.29
N ALA A 320 -9.08 -11.85 -6.99
CA ALA A 320 -7.76 -11.65 -7.56
C ALA A 320 -6.75 -11.26 -6.48
N VAL A 321 -5.49 -11.67 -6.65
CA VAL A 321 -4.36 -11.25 -5.82
C VAL A 321 -3.20 -10.89 -6.72
N SER A 322 -2.52 -9.79 -6.45
CA SER A 322 -1.47 -9.27 -7.29
C SER A 322 -0.13 -9.10 -6.57
N VAL A 323 0.94 -9.05 -7.35
CA VAL A 323 2.30 -8.74 -6.90
C VAL A 323 3.13 -8.21 -8.07
N VAL A 324 4.15 -7.41 -7.76
CA VAL A 324 5.12 -6.99 -8.77
C VAL A 324 6.26 -8.00 -8.87
N SER A 325 6.66 -8.38 -10.10
CA SER A 325 7.81 -9.27 -10.32
C SER A 325 9.11 -8.61 -9.84
N GLY A 326 9.88 -9.32 -9.06
CA GLY A 326 11.09 -8.81 -8.41
C GLY A 326 10.82 -7.87 -7.23
N TYR A 327 9.58 -7.57 -6.91
CA TYR A 327 9.19 -6.54 -5.96
C TYR A 327 9.55 -6.86 -4.51
N LEU A 328 9.26 -8.04 -4.02
CA LEU A 328 9.63 -8.44 -2.65
C LEU A 328 11.14 -8.34 -2.36
N PHE A 329 11.91 -8.03 -3.37
CA PHE A 329 13.36 -7.98 -3.36
C PHE A 329 13.90 -6.60 -3.71
N THR A 330 13.02 -5.61 -3.84
CA THR A 330 13.37 -4.22 -4.11
C THR A 330 13.66 -3.47 -2.83
N SER A 331 14.28 -2.32 -2.93
CA SER A 331 14.85 -1.69 -1.79
C SER A 331 14.49 -0.24 -1.55
N ASN A 332 13.81 0.44 -2.43
CA ASN A 332 13.48 1.84 -2.17
C ASN A 332 12.31 2.33 -2.99
N PRO A 333 11.26 2.83 -2.33
CA PRO A 333 10.18 3.52 -3.00
C PRO A 333 10.71 4.69 -3.86
N GLY A 334 10.15 4.87 -5.05
CA GLY A 334 10.39 6.05 -5.87
C GLY A 334 11.76 6.18 -6.53
N GLN A 335 12.57 5.14 -6.56
CA GLN A 335 13.86 5.16 -7.28
C GLN A 335 13.79 4.39 -8.60
N SER A 336 14.62 4.80 -9.58
CA SER A 336 14.69 4.14 -10.87
C SER A 336 15.04 2.66 -10.74
N VAL A 337 14.20 1.80 -11.31
CA VAL A 337 14.51 0.37 -11.45
C VAL A 337 15.39 0.20 -12.67
N THR A 338 16.62 -0.11 -12.46
CA THR A 338 17.56 -0.39 -13.55
C THR A 338 17.89 -1.88 -13.64
N GLY A 339 16.95 -2.74 -13.29
CA GLY A 339 16.93 -4.20 -13.46
C GLY A 339 18.21 -4.95 -13.08
N THR A 340 19.34 -4.57 -13.60
CA THR A 340 20.62 -5.27 -13.44
C THR A 340 21.73 -4.38 -12.86
N ASN A 341 21.49 -3.09 -12.65
CA ASN A 341 22.52 -2.21 -12.14
C ASN A 341 22.75 -2.44 -10.64
N PRO A 342 23.92 -2.97 -10.21
CA PRO A 342 24.21 -3.21 -8.82
C PRO A 342 24.33 -1.92 -7.97
N GLY A 343 24.41 -0.77 -8.59
CA GLY A 343 24.38 0.55 -7.94
C GLY A 343 22.95 1.09 -7.75
N SER A 344 21.96 0.48 -8.38
CA SER A 344 20.55 0.86 -8.22
C SER A 344 20.06 0.39 -6.85
N SER A 345 19.40 1.28 -6.14
CA SER A 345 18.73 0.94 -4.89
C SER A 345 17.39 0.22 -5.10
N PHE A 346 17.00 -0.02 -6.35
CA PHE A 346 15.72 -0.58 -6.74
C PHE A 346 15.92 -1.86 -7.56
N GLY A 347 15.06 -2.84 -7.37
CA GLY A 347 15.15 -4.14 -8.00
C GLY A 347 15.97 -5.15 -7.19
N SER A 348 15.71 -6.43 -7.40
CA SER A 348 16.48 -7.47 -6.74
C SER A 348 17.93 -7.46 -7.20
N ARG A 349 18.84 -7.59 -6.24
CA ARG A 349 20.28 -7.75 -6.48
C ARG A 349 20.70 -9.21 -6.54
N THR A 350 19.83 -10.09 -6.09
CA THR A 350 20.09 -11.53 -6.09
C THR A 350 19.60 -12.11 -7.41
N PRO A 351 20.48 -12.69 -8.25
CA PRO A 351 20.13 -13.13 -9.61
C PRO A 351 18.92 -14.07 -9.69
N THR A 352 18.69 -14.88 -8.67
CA THR A 352 17.56 -15.82 -8.62
C THR A 352 16.23 -15.16 -8.28
N LEU A 353 16.26 -13.89 -7.84
CA LEU A 353 15.09 -13.15 -7.43
C LEU A 353 14.66 -12.09 -8.45
N ILE A 354 15.52 -11.81 -9.43
CA ILE A 354 15.20 -10.92 -10.55
C ILE A 354 14.02 -11.51 -11.32
N GLY A 355 12.95 -10.72 -11.49
CA GLY A 355 11.73 -11.16 -12.17
C GLY A 355 10.90 -12.21 -11.44
N PHE A 356 11.38 -12.72 -10.31
CA PHE A 356 10.64 -13.68 -9.48
C PHE A 356 9.37 -13.02 -8.91
N TYR A 357 8.30 -13.79 -8.82
CA TYR A 357 7.08 -13.39 -8.15
C TYR A 357 6.58 -14.50 -7.23
N ARG A 358 5.93 -14.07 -6.14
CA ARG A 358 5.23 -14.95 -5.21
C ARG A 358 3.90 -14.30 -4.87
N ILE A 359 2.81 -14.95 -5.22
CA ILE A 359 1.44 -14.52 -4.89
C ILE A 359 0.94 -15.39 -3.74
N PRO A 360 0.92 -14.87 -2.51
CA PRO A 360 0.44 -15.58 -1.33
C PRO A 360 -1.07 -15.39 -1.16
N GLY A 361 -1.65 -16.00 -0.13
CA GLY A 361 -3.00 -15.70 0.31
C GLY A 361 -4.11 -16.15 -0.63
N LEU A 362 -3.83 -17.08 -1.53
CA LEU A 362 -4.81 -17.62 -2.47
C LEU A 362 -5.68 -18.68 -1.79
N LEU A 363 -6.99 -18.49 -1.82
CA LEU A 363 -7.93 -19.54 -1.41
C LEU A 363 -7.78 -20.78 -2.30
N PRO A 364 -8.09 -21.99 -1.79
CA PRO A 364 -8.11 -23.18 -2.64
C PRO A 364 -9.05 -23.02 -3.83
N GLY A 365 -8.55 -23.30 -5.04
CA GLY A 365 -9.29 -23.11 -6.28
C GLY A 365 -8.40 -23.22 -7.52
N ASN A 366 -8.98 -22.92 -8.67
CA ASN A 366 -8.29 -22.84 -9.93
C ASN A 366 -7.98 -21.38 -10.26
N TYR A 367 -6.76 -21.07 -10.68
CA TYR A 367 -6.33 -19.71 -10.97
C TYR A 367 -5.66 -19.63 -12.34
N THR A 368 -5.90 -18.54 -13.04
CA THR A 368 -5.05 -18.11 -14.15
C THR A 368 -4.10 -17.02 -13.67
N ILE A 369 -2.93 -16.93 -14.29
CA ILE A 369 -1.97 -15.84 -14.06
C ILE A 369 -1.96 -14.93 -15.27
N GLU A 370 -2.21 -13.66 -15.01
CA GLU A 370 -2.14 -12.56 -15.97
C GLU A 370 -0.97 -11.64 -15.63
N VAL A 371 -0.51 -10.89 -16.63
CA VAL A 371 0.50 -9.85 -16.43
C VAL A 371 0.07 -8.58 -17.14
N GLU A 372 0.36 -7.45 -16.51
CA GLU A 372 0.10 -6.13 -17.07
C GLU A 372 1.22 -5.14 -16.74
N SER A 373 1.26 -4.03 -17.46
CA SER A 373 2.14 -2.92 -17.11
C SER A 373 1.68 -2.28 -15.81
N ILE A 374 2.62 -1.79 -15.01
CA ILE A 374 2.30 -0.83 -13.97
C ILE A 374 1.95 0.47 -14.67
N ASN A 375 0.76 1.00 -14.45
CA ASN A 375 0.25 2.12 -15.20
C ASN A 375 0.88 3.44 -14.72
N GLU A 376 1.53 4.16 -15.65
CA GLU A 376 2.11 5.47 -15.40
C GLU A 376 1.09 6.57 -15.10
N GLY A 377 -0.14 6.43 -15.59
CA GLY A 377 -1.26 7.32 -15.28
C GLY A 377 -1.91 7.06 -13.91
N PHE A 378 -1.35 6.16 -13.14
CA PHE A 378 -1.78 5.80 -11.81
C PHE A 378 -1.13 6.73 -10.80
N ASP A 379 -1.71 7.89 -10.62
CA ASP A 379 -1.10 9.07 -10.01
C ASP A 379 -1.03 9.07 -8.49
N ALA A 380 -1.53 8.08 -7.82
CA ALA A 380 -1.60 8.10 -6.39
C ALA A 380 -0.37 7.43 -5.78
N GLY A 381 0.52 8.22 -5.32
CA GLY A 381 1.72 7.93 -4.57
C GLY A 381 1.87 6.52 -4.03
N SER A 382 2.26 5.63 -4.84
CA SER A 382 2.50 4.26 -4.53
C SER A 382 4.00 4.02 -4.46
N SER A 383 4.43 3.16 -3.58
CA SER A 383 5.82 3.07 -3.15
C SER A 383 6.72 2.18 -4.04
N VAL A 384 6.19 1.32 -4.91
CA VAL A 384 6.98 0.71 -5.99
C VAL A 384 6.88 1.60 -7.22
N GLY A 385 7.64 2.61 -7.24
CA GLY A 385 7.69 3.49 -8.37
C GLY A 385 7.72 2.69 -9.64
N PRO A 386 6.93 3.09 -10.63
CA PRO A 386 7.27 2.72 -11.97
C PRO A 386 8.72 3.10 -12.17
N LEU A 387 9.33 2.39 -13.03
CA LEU A 387 10.61 2.77 -13.58
C LEU A 387 10.56 4.26 -13.89
N ASN A 388 11.48 5.04 -13.37
CA ASN A 388 11.51 6.47 -13.66
C ASN A 388 12.59 6.77 -14.73
N PRO A 389 12.25 7.12 -15.97
CA PRO A 389 10.87 7.26 -16.46
C PRO A 389 10.13 5.91 -16.46
N PRO A 390 8.80 5.94 -16.38
CA PRO A 390 8.00 4.70 -16.43
C PRO A 390 8.35 3.93 -17.70
N ILE A 391 8.82 2.70 -17.52
CA ILE A 391 9.07 1.82 -18.64
C ILE A 391 7.83 0.94 -18.79
N PRO A 392 7.08 1.07 -19.88
CA PRO A 392 5.99 0.17 -20.14
C PRO A 392 6.52 -1.28 -20.12
N MET A 393 5.70 -2.20 -19.71
CA MET A 393 6.06 -3.62 -19.75
C MET A 393 6.74 -3.94 -21.08
N PRO A 394 7.95 -4.51 -21.06
CA PRO A 394 8.74 -4.72 -22.26
C PRO A 394 8.15 -5.85 -23.10
N GLY A 395 7.22 -5.52 -23.95
CA GLY A 395 6.45 -6.44 -24.75
C GLY A 395 4.97 -6.40 -24.40
N THR A 396 4.21 -7.32 -24.99
CA THR A 396 2.79 -7.52 -24.69
C THR A 396 2.59 -8.70 -23.75
N ALA A 397 1.56 -8.63 -22.94
CA ALA A 397 1.13 -9.77 -22.13
C ALA A 397 0.82 -10.96 -23.06
N PRO A 398 1.30 -12.17 -22.73
CA PRO A 398 0.80 -13.38 -23.36
C PRO A 398 -0.66 -13.63 -22.92
N SER A 399 -1.30 -14.61 -23.54
CA SER A 399 -2.57 -15.13 -23.00
C SER A 399 -2.36 -15.58 -21.55
N PRO A 400 -3.39 -15.50 -20.69
CA PRO A 400 -3.29 -15.95 -19.31
C PRO A 400 -2.75 -17.39 -19.22
N ALA A 401 -1.83 -17.62 -18.30
CA ALA A 401 -1.28 -18.94 -18.03
C ALA A 401 -2.17 -19.73 -17.07
N GLY A 402 -2.27 -21.01 -17.21
CA GLY A 402 -3.05 -21.88 -16.31
C GLY A 402 -4.16 -22.65 -17.04
N PRO A 403 -5.22 -23.13 -16.35
CA PRO A 403 -5.42 -22.91 -14.91
C PRO A 403 -4.46 -23.72 -14.03
N PHE A 404 -4.13 -23.16 -12.87
CA PHE A 404 -3.32 -23.77 -11.82
C PHE A 404 -4.18 -24.13 -10.64
N VAL A 405 -4.03 -25.34 -10.09
CA VAL A 405 -4.79 -25.79 -8.92
C VAL A 405 -4.04 -25.37 -7.66
N VAL A 406 -4.63 -24.49 -6.87
CA VAL A 406 -4.12 -24.06 -5.56
C VAL A 406 -4.81 -24.86 -4.47
N SER A 407 -4.05 -25.34 -3.51
CA SER A 407 -4.56 -25.98 -2.29
C SER A 407 -4.01 -25.27 -1.05
N ALA A 408 -4.75 -25.34 0.03
CA ALA A 408 -4.31 -24.80 1.32
C ALA A 408 -2.96 -25.41 1.73
N GLY A 409 -2.04 -24.59 2.21
CA GLY A 409 -0.66 -24.96 2.56
C GLY A 409 0.23 -25.34 1.39
N GLY A 410 -0.31 -25.36 0.17
CA GLY A 410 0.43 -25.74 -1.03
C GLY A 410 1.12 -24.55 -1.72
N THR A 411 2.22 -24.83 -2.42
CA THR A 411 2.87 -23.87 -3.33
C THR A 411 2.92 -24.46 -4.73
N VAL A 412 2.41 -23.70 -5.69
CA VAL A 412 2.41 -24.08 -7.13
C VAL A 412 3.60 -23.39 -7.80
N THR A 413 4.50 -24.18 -8.37
CA THR A 413 5.70 -23.70 -9.09
C THR A 413 5.84 -24.27 -10.51
N GLY A 414 4.99 -25.22 -10.86
CA GLY A 414 5.06 -25.93 -12.14
C GLY A 414 4.31 -25.22 -13.26
N GLY A 415 5.02 -24.76 -14.30
CA GLY A 415 4.41 -24.13 -15.48
C GLY A 415 3.97 -22.67 -15.25
N THR A 416 4.34 -22.08 -14.12
CA THR A 416 3.95 -20.74 -13.71
C THR A 416 4.86 -19.63 -14.26
N ASN A 417 5.98 -19.97 -14.87
CA ASN A 417 6.83 -18.98 -15.53
C ASN A 417 6.13 -18.39 -16.75
N ILE A 418 6.24 -17.07 -16.91
CA ILE A 418 5.59 -16.32 -17.98
C ILE A 418 6.66 -15.66 -18.83
N THR A 419 6.57 -15.85 -20.13
CA THR A 419 7.41 -15.16 -21.12
C THR A 419 6.60 -14.10 -21.84
N LEU A 420 7.05 -12.85 -21.73
CA LEU A 420 6.45 -11.73 -22.43
C LEU A 420 6.59 -11.87 -23.95
N VAL A 421 5.69 -11.27 -24.70
CA VAL A 421 5.70 -11.29 -26.17
C VAL A 421 6.27 -9.97 -26.68
N GLY A 422 7.21 -10.00 -27.63
CA GLY A 422 7.80 -8.80 -28.24
C GLY A 422 9.30 -8.88 -28.37
N THR A 423 9.94 -7.77 -28.67
CA THR A 423 11.41 -7.66 -28.77
C THR A 423 11.99 -7.46 -27.37
N PRO A 424 12.97 -8.24 -26.92
CA PRO A 424 13.65 -7.98 -25.65
C PRO A 424 14.26 -6.59 -25.69
N PRO A 425 14.17 -5.81 -24.60
CA PRO A 425 14.91 -4.57 -24.53
C PRO A 425 16.40 -4.87 -24.59
N ARG A 426 17.16 -3.96 -25.21
CA ARG A 426 18.61 -4.05 -25.13
C ARG A 426 19.05 -3.70 -23.73
N PHE A 427 20.04 -4.39 -23.21
CA PHE A 427 20.59 -4.14 -21.87
C PHE A 427 21.07 -2.69 -21.68
N ASP A 428 21.47 -2.02 -22.75
CA ASP A 428 21.87 -0.62 -22.79
C ASP A 428 20.75 0.38 -22.46
N GLN A 429 19.49 -0.05 -22.42
CA GLN A 429 18.37 0.79 -21.99
C GLN A 429 18.23 0.89 -20.46
N PHE A 430 18.95 0.05 -19.71
CA PHE A 430 18.90 -0.01 -18.26
C PHE A 430 20.21 0.44 -17.58
N GLU A 431 21.20 0.89 -18.37
CA GLU A 431 22.54 1.26 -17.89
C GLU A 431 22.74 2.79 -17.74
N ASN A 432 21.69 3.62 -17.72
CA ASN A 432 21.83 5.09 -17.56
C ASN A 432 21.43 5.56 -16.18
#